data_69dec5e86ff81c173f6d2d7393b8f336
#
_entry.id   69dec5e86ff81c173f6d2d7393b8f336
#
_cell.length_a   1.000
_cell.length_b   1.000
_cell.length_c   1.000
_cell.angle_alpha   90.00
_cell.angle_beta   90.00
_cell.angle_gamma   90.00
#
_symmetry.space_group_name_H-M   'P 1'
#
loop_
_entity.id
_entity.type
_entity.pdbx_description
1 polymer ?
#
loop_
_entity_poly.entity_id
_entity_poly.type
_entity_poly.pdbx_seq_one_letter_code
_entity_poly.pdbx_strand_id
1 'polypeptide(L)'
;GGLLNESIDIVNLFVAKGEEIVTTKGKTKAWEKTYLSKNNPLDMNTPLVILINSGSASASEIVSGSIQDLDRGVIIGRKSFGKGLVQQTRKLPYNSQLKVTVAKYYIPSGRCIQSLDYSNRNEDGSAGKVADSLVSTFNTRNGRVVKDGGGINPDVITKQDDISDISISLMSKNLIFDFATDFRYKNERISDIEDFIITDDIFLNFVSFLQDKDYEYTTTTEEALEIFKEITVEEETSELLSKHITAIHDVITNNKNNDLINNKSEIK
;
A
#
# COMPACT_ATOMS: atom_id res chain seq x y z
N GLY A 1 -7.80 2.54 3.55
CA GLY A 1 -9.18 3.04 3.37
C GLY A 1 -9.90 3.19 4.69
N GLY A 2 -11.17 3.64 4.65
CA GLY A 2 -11.93 3.89 5.87
C GLY A 2 -13.32 4.42 5.58
N LEU A 3 -13.91 5.12 6.56
CA LEU A 3 -15.23 5.70 6.45
C LEU A 3 -15.16 7.08 5.77
N LEU A 4 -16.16 7.39 4.93
CA LEU A 4 -16.25 8.65 4.21
C LEU A 4 -16.28 9.85 5.18
N ASN A 5 -17.11 9.79 6.23
CA ASN A 5 -17.24 10.89 7.17
C ASN A 5 -15.92 11.18 7.89
N GLU A 6 -15.20 10.15 8.31
CA GLU A 6 -13.90 10.29 8.98
C GLU A 6 -12.85 10.93 8.05
N SER A 7 -12.87 10.60 6.76
CA SER A 7 -11.97 11.25 5.80
C SER A 7 -12.26 12.75 5.65
N ILE A 8 -13.54 13.14 5.69
CA ILE A 8 -13.94 14.54 5.65
C ILE A 8 -13.49 15.26 6.92
N ASP A 9 -13.67 14.64 8.09
CA ASP A 9 -13.27 15.23 9.36
C ASP A 9 -11.75 15.38 9.48
N ILE A 10 -10.97 14.42 8.96
CA ILE A 10 -9.51 14.52 8.89
C ILE A 10 -9.08 15.70 8.01
N VAL A 11 -9.64 15.83 6.80
CA VAL A 11 -9.32 16.97 5.92
C VAL A 11 -9.69 18.30 6.59
N ASN A 12 -10.85 18.34 7.26
CA ASN A 12 -11.32 19.54 7.95
C ASN A 12 -10.36 20.03 9.06
N LEU A 13 -9.48 19.18 9.60
CA LEU A 13 -8.45 19.61 10.56
C LEU A 13 -7.48 20.62 9.96
N PHE A 14 -7.28 20.59 8.64
CA PHE A 14 -6.21 21.30 7.93
C PHE A 14 -6.69 22.31 6.89
N VAL A 15 -7.98 22.37 6.60
CA VAL A 15 -8.55 23.27 5.58
C VAL A 15 -9.58 24.23 6.17
N ALA A 16 -9.75 25.39 5.58
CA ALA A 16 -10.70 26.38 6.03
C ALA A 16 -12.15 25.85 6.04
N LYS A 17 -12.97 26.38 6.91
CA LYS A 17 -14.40 26.07 6.95
C LYS A 17 -15.08 26.47 5.63
N GLY A 18 -15.94 25.59 5.12
CA GLY A 18 -16.69 25.80 3.89
C GLY A 18 -16.00 25.31 2.62
N GLU A 19 -14.80 24.73 2.71
CA GLU A 19 -14.10 24.13 1.58
C GLU A 19 -14.78 22.85 1.11
N GLU A 20 -14.91 22.67 -0.20
CA GLU A 20 -15.34 21.40 -0.77
C GLU A 20 -14.24 20.35 -0.58
N ILE A 21 -14.62 19.19 -0.01
CA ILE A 21 -13.72 18.08 0.23
C ILE A 21 -13.97 16.97 -0.78
N VAL A 22 -15.22 16.60 -0.97
CA VAL A 22 -15.60 15.54 -1.91
C VAL A 22 -17.04 15.69 -2.34
N THR A 23 -17.32 15.41 -3.62
CA THR A 23 -18.67 15.32 -4.16
C THR A 23 -18.94 13.90 -4.64
N THR A 24 -20.10 13.34 -4.29
CA THR A 24 -20.60 12.08 -4.82
C THR A 24 -21.58 12.33 -5.95
N LYS A 25 -21.50 11.55 -7.06
CA LYS A 25 -22.46 11.61 -8.17
C LYS A 25 -22.87 10.18 -8.56
N GLY A 26 -24.16 9.92 -8.59
CA GLY A 26 -24.75 8.64 -8.97
C GLY A 26 -25.70 8.78 -10.14
N LYS A 27 -26.33 7.66 -10.57
CA LYS A 27 -27.35 7.69 -11.63
C LYS A 27 -28.60 8.49 -11.25
N THR A 28 -28.89 8.62 -9.96
CA THR A 28 -30.02 9.36 -9.44
C THR A 28 -29.52 10.52 -8.58
N LYS A 29 -30.28 11.64 -8.57
CA LYS A 29 -29.99 12.82 -7.75
C LYS A 29 -29.89 12.52 -6.26
N ALA A 30 -30.53 11.44 -5.77
CA ALA A 30 -30.45 11.03 -4.39
C ALA A 30 -29.03 10.70 -3.90
N TRP A 31 -28.12 10.37 -4.83
CA TRP A 31 -26.71 10.08 -4.54
C TRP A 31 -25.77 11.23 -4.86
N GLU A 32 -26.33 12.36 -5.29
CA GLU A 32 -25.54 13.57 -5.55
C GLU A 32 -25.46 14.40 -4.27
N LYS A 33 -24.25 14.49 -3.71
CA LYS A 33 -24.02 15.21 -2.47
C LYS A 33 -22.61 15.76 -2.41
N THR A 34 -22.52 17.05 -2.12
CA THR A 34 -21.25 17.74 -1.84
C THR A 34 -21.01 17.78 -0.34
N TYR A 35 -19.83 17.40 0.08
CA TYR A 35 -19.38 17.42 1.46
C TYR A 35 -18.35 18.55 1.64
N LEU A 36 -18.68 19.46 2.53
CA LEU A 36 -17.85 20.60 2.87
C LEU A 36 -17.24 20.42 4.26
N SER A 37 -16.11 21.07 4.48
CA SER A 37 -15.55 21.26 5.83
C SER A 37 -16.51 22.06 6.70
N LYS A 38 -16.85 21.55 7.87
CA LYS A 38 -17.91 22.13 8.73
C LYS A 38 -17.36 22.98 9.87
N ASN A 39 -16.18 22.63 10.35
CA ASN A 39 -15.58 23.23 11.53
C ASN A 39 -14.42 24.15 11.14
N ASN A 40 -14.03 25.03 12.05
CA ASN A 40 -12.77 25.74 11.91
C ASN A 40 -11.62 24.73 11.96
N PRO A 41 -10.57 24.92 11.16
CA PRO A 41 -9.41 24.01 11.15
C PRO A 41 -8.68 24.03 12.46
N LEU A 42 -8.04 22.91 12.79
CA LEU A 42 -7.12 22.82 13.92
C LEU A 42 -5.80 23.54 13.60
N ASP A 43 -5.29 23.34 12.40
CA ASP A 43 -4.03 23.91 11.94
C ASP A 43 -4.03 24.15 10.41
N MET A 44 -3.84 25.40 10.03
CA MET A 44 -3.74 25.80 8.62
C MET A 44 -2.30 26.10 8.19
N ASN A 45 -1.36 26.23 9.10
CA ASN A 45 -0.06 26.84 8.84
C ASN A 45 1.09 25.84 8.85
N THR A 46 1.03 24.80 9.66
CA THR A 46 2.08 23.78 9.69
C THR A 46 2.23 23.10 8.32
N PRO A 47 3.45 22.98 7.78
CA PRO A 47 3.70 22.22 6.58
C PRO A 47 3.15 20.81 6.69
N LEU A 48 2.37 20.39 5.70
CA LEU A 48 1.68 19.09 5.71
C LEU A 48 2.21 18.20 4.59
N VAL A 49 2.63 16.99 4.96
CA VAL A 49 3.04 15.95 4.04
C VAL A 49 2.16 14.72 4.25
N ILE A 50 1.65 14.13 3.19
CA ILE A 50 0.88 12.88 3.22
C ILE A 50 1.62 11.82 2.43
N LEU A 51 1.88 10.70 3.08
CA LEU A 51 2.53 9.54 2.48
C LEU A 51 1.48 8.60 1.90
N ILE A 52 1.64 8.22 0.64
CA ILE A 52 0.76 7.27 -0.06
C ILE A 52 1.55 6.18 -0.79
N ASN A 53 0.90 5.05 -1.00
CA ASN A 53 1.37 3.99 -1.88
C ASN A 53 0.19 3.26 -2.54
N SER A 54 0.47 2.17 -3.28
CA SER A 54 -0.55 1.36 -3.95
C SER A 54 -1.60 0.72 -3.02
N GLY A 55 -1.34 0.63 -1.72
CA GLY A 55 -2.29 0.20 -0.70
C GLY A 55 -3.22 1.30 -0.20
N SER A 56 -2.93 2.58 -0.50
CA SER A 56 -3.77 3.72 -0.13
C SER A 56 -5.00 3.76 -1.03
N ALA A 57 -6.20 3.56 -0.47
CA ALA A 57 -7.42 3.40 -1.25
C ALA A 57 -8.64 4.11 -0.62
N SER A 58 -9.64 4.48 -1.45
CA SER A 58 -10.95 4.96 -0.99
C SER A 58 -10.86 6.21 -0.08
N ALA A 59 -11.27 6.14 1.19
CA ALA A 59 -11.23 7.26 2.13
C ALA A 59 -9.82 7.88 2.27
N SER A 60 -8.75 7.08 2.23
CA SER A 60 -7.37 7.57 2.22
C SER A 60 -7.07 8.41 0.97
N GLU A 61 -7.67 8.06 -0.16
CA GLU A 61 -7.52 8.82 -1.40
C GLU A 61 -8.35 10.12 -1.39
N ILE A 62 -9.47 10.14 -0.65
CA ILE A 62 -10.20 11.39 -0.41
C ILE A 62 -9.33 12.35 0.40
N VAL A 63 -8.69 11.86 1.48
CA VAL A 63 -7.78 12.70 2.29
C VAL A 63 -6.64 13.23 1.44
N SER A 64 -5.85 12.35 0.83
CA SER A 64 -4.66 12.76 0.07
C SER A 64 -5.01 13.60 -1.14
N GLY A 65 -6.06 13.23 -1.87
CA GLY A 65 -6.48 13.96 -3.07
C GLY A 65 -7.07 15.34 -2.77
N SER A 66 -7.86 15.47 -1.69
CA SER A 66 -8.39 16.77 -1.30
C SER A 66 -7.29 17.71 -0.81
N ILE A 67 -6.33 17.23 -0.03
CA ILE A 67 -5.17 18.01 0.41
C ILE A 67 -4.32 18.45 -0.80
N GLN A 68 -4.14 17.56 -1.79
CA GLN A 68 -3.44 17.88 -3.03
C GLN A 68 -4.18 18.94 -3.86
N ASP A 69 -5.47 18.73 -4.11
CA ASP A 69 -6.27 19.59 -4.98
C ASP A 69 -6.49 20.98 -4.38
N LEU A 70 -6.57 21.09 -3.05
CA LEU A 70 -6.65 22.34 -2.32
C LEU A 70 -5.29 23.01 -2.12
N ASP A 71 -4.20 22.41 -2.59
CA ASP A 71 -2.82 22.88 -2.40
C ASP A 71 -2.46 23.13 -0.92
N ARG A 72 -3.06 22.32 -0.01
CA ARG A 72 -2.81 22.44 1.43
C ARG A 72 -1.55 21.69 1.87
N GLY A 73 -1.13 20.71 1.13
CA GLY A 73 0.04 19.89 1.47
C GLY A 73 0.67 19.22 0.27
N VAL A 74 1.75 18.52 0.52
CA VAL A 74 2.54 17.76 -0.48
C VAL A 74 2.25 16.28 -0.31
N ILE A 75 2.02 15.61 -1.42
CA ILE A 75 1.80 14.15 -1.45
C ILE A 75 3.10 13.47 -1.89
N ILE A 76 3.61 12.59 -1.05
CA ILE A 76 4.87 11.87 -1.29
C ILE A 76 4.62 10.36 -1.31
N GLY A 77 5.33 9.64 -2.17
CA GLY A 77 5.31 8.19 -2.22
C GLY A 77 5.08 7.63 -3.61
N ARG A 78 4.12 6.71 -3.74
CA ARG A 78 3.76 6.05 -5.00
C ARG A 78 2.26 6.22 -5.28
N LYS A 79 1.91 6.08 -6.56
CA LYS A 79 0.53 6.16 -7.03
C LYS A 79 -0.41 5.30 -6.17
N SER A 80 -1.54 5.87 -5.75
CA SER A 80 -2.53 5.18 -4.93
C SER A 80 -3.33 4.14 -5.71
N PHE A 81 -4.21 3.42 -5.05
CA PHE A 81 -4.97 2.29 -5.61
C PHE A 81 -5.95 2.73 -6.72
N GLY A 82 -6.66 3.83 -6.53
CA GLY A 82 -7.69 4.30 -7.48
C GLY A 82 -9.08 3.71 -7.24
N LYS A 83 -9.57 3.72 -6.00
CA LYS A 83 -10.93 3.29 -5.66
C LYS A 83 -11.84 4.49 -5.46
N GLY A 84 -12.50 4.92 -6.54
CA GLY A 84 -13.39 6.07 -6.60
C GLY A 84 -14.89 5.75 -6.56
N LEU A 85 -15.27 4.55 -6.08
CA LEU A 85 -16.66 4.09 -6.05
C LEU A 85 -17.25 4.15 -4.64
N VAL A 86 -18.45 4.70 -4.52
CA VAL A 86 -19.25 4.68 -3.28
C VAL A 86 -20.10 3.41 -3.27
N GLN A 87 -19.90 2.60 -2.24
CA GLN A 87 -20.65 1.36 -2.05
C GLN A 87 -21.51 1.45 -0.81
N GLN A 88 -22.73 0.90 -0.90
CA GLN A 88 -23.66 0.74 0.22
C GLN A 88 -24.00 -0.71 0.44
N THR A 89 -24.14 -1.09 1.72
CA THR A 89 -24.62 -2.39 2.12
C THR A 89 -26.09 -2.29 2.45
N ARG A 90 -26.92 -3.16 1.86
CA ARG A 90 -28.35 -3.31 2.13
C ARG A 90 -28.62 -4.67 2.74
N LYS A 91 -29.32 -4.68 3.85
CA LYS A 91 -29.78 -5.93 4.48
C LYS A 91 -30.86 -6.56 3.60
N LEU A 92 -30.79 -7.85 3.39
CA LEU A 92 -31.74 -8.68 2.71
C LEU A 92 -32.32 -9.71 3.66
N PRO A 93 -33.44 -10.44 3.29
CA PRO A 93 -33.94 -11.56 4.06
C PRO A 93 -32.86 -12.61 4.34
N TYR A 94 -33.14 -13.48 5.31
CA TYR A 94 -32.26 -14.60 5.71
C TYR A 94 -30.86 -14.16 6.18
N ASN A 95 -30.78 -13.00 6.84
CA ASN A 95 -29.53 -12.44 7.37
C ASN A 95 -28.43 -12.22 6.30
N SER A 96 -28.83 -12.15 5.03
CA SER A 96 -27.93 -11.85 3.92
C SER A 96 -27.77 -10.35 3.72
N GLN A 97 -26.73 -9.95 2.97
CA GLN A 97 -26.43 -8.55 2.69
C GLN A 97 -26.07 -8.37 1.22
N LEU A 98 -26.58 -7.31 0.62
CA LEU A 98 -26.19 -6.87 -0.72
C LEU A 98 -25.29 -5.64 -0.62
N LYS A 99 -24.08 -5.74 -1.16
CA LYS A 99 -23.18 -4.61 -1.35
C LYS A 99 -23.29 -4.12 -2.78
N VAL A 100 -23.74 -2.88 -2.96
CA VAL A 100 -24.01 -2.31 -4.28
C VAL A 100 -23.29 -0.98 -4.45
N THR A 101 -22.70 -0.74 -5.64
CA THR A 101 -22.15 0.55 -6.03
C THR A 101 -23.26 1.51 -6.39
N VAL A 102 -23.30 2.68 -5.75
CA VAL A 102 -24.40 3.66 -5.89
C VAL A 102 -23.93 4.97 -6.52
N ALA A 103 -22.65 5.33 -6.41
CA ALA A 103 -22.10 6.58 -6.93
C ALA A 103 -20.59 6.45 -7.19
N LYS A 104 -20.06 7.46 -7.91
CA LYS A 104 -18.63 7.79 -7.95
C LYS A 104 -18.38 8.99 -7.05
N TYR A 105 -17.16 9.14 -6.53
CA TYR A 105 -16.79 10.37 -5.86
C TYR A 105 -15.73 11.16 -6.64
N TYR A 106 -15.80 12.45 -6.47
CA TYR A 106 -14.99 13.45 -7.13
C TYR A 106 -14.37 14.33 -6.07
N ILE A 107 -13.07 14.56 -6.16
CA ILE A 107 -12.32 15.42 -5.24
C ILE A 107 -12.32 16.87 -5.71
N PRO A 108 -11.80 17.85 -4.96
CA PRO A 108 -12.05 19.28 -5.20
C PRO A 108 -11.74 19.80 -6.61
N SER A 109 -10.76 19.26 -7.32
CA SER A 109 -10.49 19.59 -8.71
C SER A 109 -11.59 19.14 -9.69
N GLY A 110 -12.53 18.33 -9.24
CA GLY A 110 -13.58 17.73 -10.08
C GLY A 110 -13.17 16.39 -10.71
N ARG A 111 -11.96 15.89 -10.46
CA ARG A 111 -11.50 14.62 -11.01
C ARG A 111 -12.05 13.42 -10.25
N CYS A 112 -12.32 12.34 -10.98
CA CYS A 112 -12.66 11.04 -10.44
C CYS A 112 -11.40 10.15 -10.42
N ILE A 113 -11.04 9.64 -9.26
CA ILE A 113 -9.81 8.85 -9.10
C ILE A 113 -9.97 7.35 -9.43
N GLN A 114 -11.15 6.90 -9.86
CA GLN A 114 -11.42 5.49 -10.18
C GLN A 114 -10.48 4.98 -11.28
N SER A 115 -9.71 3.94 -10.98
CA SER A 115 -8.75 3.33 -11.92
C SER A 115 -9.31 2.13 -12.67
N LEU A 116 -10.27 1.41 -12.10
CA LEU A 116 -10.85 0.23 -12.74
C LEU A 116 -12.11 0.59 -13.51
N ASP A 117 -12.19 0.13 -14.76
CA ASP A 117 -13.37 0.25 -15.59
C ASP A 117 -14.19 -1.06 -15.55
N TYR A 118 -15.27 -1.05 -14.79
CA TYR A 118 -16.18 -2.18 -14.68
C TYR A 118 -17.13 -2.33 -15.87
N SER A 119 -17.15 -1.35 -16.78
CA SER A 119 -17.97 -1.39 -18.00
C SER A 119 -17.31 -2.23 -19.08
N ASN A 120 -15.97 -2.26 -19.09
CA ASN A 120 -15.18 -3.04 -19.99
C ASN A 120 -14.40 -4.09 -19.19
N ARG A 121 -14.75 -5.36 -19.36
CA ARG A 121 -14.09 -6.47 -18.70
C ARG A 121 -13.10 -7.13 -19.65
N ASN A 122 -12.00 -7.62 -19.07
CA ASN A 122 -11.04 -8.46 -19.75
C ASN A 122 -11.67 -9.82 -20.09
N GLU A 123 -11.03 -10.60 -20.95
CA GLU A 123 -11.49 -11.94 -21.36
C GLU A 123 -11.65 -12.91 -20.16
N ASP A 124 -10.84 -12.74 -19.12
CA ASP A 124 -10.90 -13.50 -17.87
C ASP A 124 -12.00 -13.02 -16.90
N GLY A 125 -12.79 -12.01 -17.29
CA GLY A 125 -13.87 -11.42 -16.50
C GLY A 125 -13.42 -10.40 -15.46
N SER A 126 -12.13 -10.13 -15.32
CA SER A 126 -11.60 -9.08 -14.45
C SER A 126 -11.94 -7.69 -14.99
N ALA A 127 -11.97 -6.67 -14.11
CA ALA A 127 -12.18 -5.30 -14.53
C ALA A 127 -10.89 -4.74 -15.17
N GLY A 128 -11.00 -4.16 -16.35
CA GLY A 128 -9.93 -3.46 -17.03
C GLY A 128 -9.53 -2.18 -16.28
N LYS A 129 -8.39 -1.61 -16.64
CA LYS A 129 -8.03 -0.25 -16.21
C LYS A 129 -8.65 0.77 -17.14
N VAL A 130 -8.92 1.97 -16.63
CA VAL A 130 -9.29 3.11 -17.48
C VAL A 130 -8.18 3.33 -18.51
N ALA A 131 -8.54 3.33 -19.79
CA ALA A 131 -7.57 3.52 -20.86
C ALA A 131 -6.92 4.90 -20.80
N ASP A 132 -5.64 5.02 -21.08
CA ASP A 132 -4.91 6.30 -21.05
C ASP A 132 -5.53 7.38 -21.94
N SER A 133 -6.20 6.97 -23.03
CA SER A 133 -6.94 7.88 -23.92
C SER A 133 -8.18 8.52 -23.31
N LEU A 134 -8.68 7.97 -22.20
CA LEU A 134 -9.83 8.48 -21.44
C LEU A 134 -9.42 9.27 -20.21
N VAL A 135 -8.12 9.37 -19.93
CA VAL A 135 -7.59 10.14 -18.80
C VAL A 135 -7.65 11.62 -19.12
N SER A 136 -8.35 12.38 -18.27
CA SER A 136 -8.49 13.83 -18.37
C SER A 136 -7.55 14.56 -17.42
N THR A 137 -7.18 15.79 -17.80
CA THR A 137 -6.37 16.66 -16.95
C THR A 137 -7.25 17.67 -16.22
N PHE A 138 -6.88 17.93 -14.98
CA PHE A 138 -7.51 18.89 -14.08
C PHE A 138 -6.44 19.77 -13.44
N ASN A 139 -6.87 20.83 -12.78
CA ASN A 139 -5.96 21.70 -12.06
C ASN A 139 -6.30 21.74 -10.58
N THR A 140 -5.28 21.76 -9.74
CA THR A 140 -5.41 22.10 -8.33
C THR A 140 -5.79 23.58 -8.18
N ARG A 141 -6.08 24.01 -6.96
CA ARG A 141 -6.41 25.41 -6.65
C ARG A 141 -5.38 26.41 -7.20
N ASN A 142 -4.10 26.09 -7.09
CA ASN A 142 -3.01 26.96 -7.55
C ASN A 142 -2.55 26.65 -8.99
N GLY A 143 -3.31 25.83 -9.73
CA GLY A 143 -3.06 25.57 -11.15
C GLY A 143 -2.06 24.43 -11.44
N ARG A 144 -1.66 23.62 -10.45
CA ARG A 144 -0.85 22.42 -10.73
C ARG A 144 -1.70 21.40 -11.49
N VAL A 145 -1.11 20.80 -12.53
CA VAL A 145 -1.79 19.80 -13.36
C VAL A 145 -1.88 18.46 -12.63
N VAL A 146 -3.09 17.94 -12.51
CA VAL A 146 -3.40 16.62 -11.95
C VAL A 146 -4.26 15.83 -12.92
N LYS A 147 -4.30 14.51 -12.79
CA LYS A 147 -5.01 13.61 -13.71
C LYS A 147 -6.04 12.76 -12.97
N ASP A 148 -7.08 12.35 -13.68
CA ASP A 148 -8.05 11.35 -13.23
C ASP A 148 -7.68 9.92 -13.69
N GLY A 149 -8.61 8.98 -13.56
CA GLY A 149 -8.54 7.64 -14.16
C GLY A 149 -7.49 6.70 -13.56
N GLY A 150 -6.89 7.03 -12.46
CA GLY A 150 -5.82 6.14 -11.97
C GLY A 150 -5.34 6.35 -10.54
N GLY A 151 -6.20 6.77 -9.63
CA GLY A 151 -5.79 7.09 -8.26
C GLY A 151 -5.10 8.45 -8.14
N ILE A 152 -4.48 8.69 -7.00
CA ILE A 152 -3.72 9.91 -6.72
C ILE A 152 -2.26 9.67 -7.11
N ASN A 153 -1.75 10.50 -8.02
CA ASN A 153 -0.32 10.55 -8.29
C ASN A 153 0.35 11.44 -7.24
N PRO A 154 1.42 10.98 -6.59
CA PRO A 154 2.14 11.82 -5.63
C PRO A 154 2.84 12.99 -6.34
N ASP A 155 3.06 14.08 -5.60
CA ASP A 155 3.83 15.24 -6.07
C ASP A 155 5.32 14.91 -6.11
N VAL A 156 5.78 14.06 -5.16
CA VAL A 156 7.15 13.54 -5.10
C VAL A 156 7.09 12.02 -5.12
N ILE A 157 7.63 11.44 -6.18
CA ILE A 157 7.66 9.98 -6.35
C ILE A 157 8.86 9.40 -5.60
N THR A 158 8.59 8.42 -4.72
CA THR A 158 9.64 7.61 -4.10
C THR A 158 9.87 6.33 -4.90
N LYS A 159 11.13 5.87 -4.93
CA LYS A 159 11.43 4.53 -5.43
C LYS A 159 10.85 3.48 -4.47
N GLN A 160 10.51 2.34 -5.01
CA GLN A 160 10.30 1.16 -4.20
C GLN A 160 11.68 0.54 -3.98
N ASP A 161 12.09 0.45 -2.72
CA ASP A 161 13.15 -0.46 -2.38
C ASP A 161 12.52 -1.86 -2.36
N ASP A 162 13.09 -2.78 -3.12
CA ASP A 162 12.70 -4.18 -3.06
C ASP A 162 13.17 -4.70 -1.70
N ILE A 163 12.22 -5.00 -0.84
CA ILE A 163 12.48 -5.58 0.48
C ILE A 163 12.65 -7.08 0.28
N SER A 164 13.74 -7.65 0.79
CA SER A 164 14.01 -9.08 0.69
C SER A 164 12.98 -9.93 1.46
N ASP A 165 12.73 -11.15 1.01
CA ASP A 165 11.78 -12.06 1.65
C ASP A 165 12.14 -12.32 3.11
N ILE A 166 13.44 -12.40 3.43
CA ILE A 166 13.90 -12.54 4.81
C ILE A 166 13.55 -11.32 5.66
N SER A 167 13.74 -10.09 5.15
CA SER A 167 13.36 -8.87 5.86
C SER A 167 11.86 -8.81 6.10
N ILE A 168 11.04 -9.20 5.11
CA ILE A 168 9.59 -9.31 5.25
C ILE A 168 9.23 -10.31 6.36
N SER A 169 9.88 -11.47 6.39
CA SER A 169 9.66 -12.48 7.44
C SER A 169 10.01 -11.94 8.83
N LEU A 170 11.19 -11.35 8.99
CA LEU A 170 11.65 -10.78 10.25
C LEU A 170 10.72 -9.68 10.77
N MET A 171 10.22 -8.82 9.88
CA MET A 171 9.28 -7.75 10.22
C MET A 171 7.89 -8.30 10.57
N SER A 172 7.35 -9.22 9.76
CA SER A 172 6.01 -9.79 9.96
C SER A 172 5.89 -10.59 11.26
N LYS A 173 6.98 -11.22 11.68
CA LYS A 173 7.10 -11.95 12.95
C LYS A 173 7.56 -11.07 14.13
N ASN A 174 7.69 -9.76 13.94
CA ASN A 174 8.13 -8.77 14.93
C ASN A 174 9.54 -9.01 15.50
N LEU A 175 10.37 -9.81 14.87
CA LEU A 175 11.67 -10.22 15.45
C LEU A 175 12.67 -9.05 15.54
N ILE A 176 12.64 -8.11 14.58
CA ILE A 176 13.45 -6.89 14.66
C ILE A 176 12.99 -6.04 15.86
N PHE A 177 11.68 -5.88 16.04
CA PHE A 177 11.12 -5.11 17.15
C PHE A 177 11.44 -5.75 18.51
N ASP A 178 11.30 -7.06 18.61
CA ASP A 178 11.59 -7.80 19.85
C ASP A 178 13.08 -7.69 20.22
N PHE A 179 13.99 -7.83 19.24
CA PHE A 179 15.40 -7.63 19.48
C PHE A 179 15.72 -6.17 19.89
N ALA A 180 15.15 -5.20 19.21
CA ALA A 180 15.35 -3.78 19.54
C ALA A 180 14.87 -3.47 20.98
N THR A 181 13.76 -4.09 21.38
CA THR A 181 13.23 -3.97 22.74
C THR A 181 14.18 -4.59 23.77
N ASP A 182 14.65 -5.83 23.52
CA ASP A 182 15.63 -6.51 24.38
C ASP A 182 16.95 -5.74 24.46
N PHE A 183 17.43 -5.25 23.32
CA PHE A 183 18.61 -4.38 23.25
C PHE A 183 18.44 -3.13 24.10
N ARG A 184 17.27 -2.47 24.02
CA ARG A 184 16.99 -1.27 24.82
C ARG A 184 16.96 -1.57 26.33
N TYR A 185 16.42 -2.70 26.75
CA TYR A 185 16.44 -3.12 28.15
C TYR A 185 17.83 -3.40 28.68
N LYS A 186 18.70 -3.97 27.86
CA LYS A 186 20.09 -4.31 28.23
C LYS A 186 21.03 -3.09 28.21
N ASN A 187 20.64 -2.01 27.52
CA ASN A 187 21.47 -0.81 27.38
C ASN A 187 20.74 0.40 27.95
N GLU A 188 21.09 0.80 29.16
CA GLU A 188 20.44 1.92 29.85
C GLU A 188 20.59 3.26 29.10
N ARG A 189 21.71 3.43 28.39
CA ARG A 189 22.01 4.62 27.60
C ARG A 189 22.19 4.23 26.14
N ILE A 190 21.37 4.80 25.30
CA ILE A 190 21.47 4.73 23.84
C ILE A 190 21.69 6.17 23.36
N SER A 191 22.57 6.38 22.40
CA SER A 191 22.77 7.69 21.78
C SER A 191 21.48 8.15 21.08
N ASP A 192 21.39 9.45 20.80
CA ASP A 192 20.29 10.00 20.04
C ASP A 192 20.20 9.33 18.65
N ILE A 193 19.00 9.33 18.07
CA ILE A 193 18.71 8.61 16.83
C ILE A 193 19.63 9.03 15.67
N GLU A 194 20.08 10.29 15.68
CA GLU A 194 20.97 10.85 14.66
C GLU A 194 22.40 10.30 14.77
N ASP A 195 22.80 9.89 15.97
CA ASP A 195 24.16 9.39 16.29
C ASP A 195 24.20 7.87 16.48
N PHE A 196 23.06 7.20 16.49
CA PHE A 196 22.98 5.76 16.70
C PHE A 196 23.34 4.99 15.43
N ILE A 197 24.42 4.22 15.51
CA ILE A 197 24.89 3.39 14.40
C ILE A 197 24.77 1.92 14.80
N ILE A 198 24.08 1.13 13.98
CA ILE A 198 24.04 -0.32 14.12
C ILE A 198 25.39 -0.90 13.67
N THR A 199 26.25 -1.21 14.64
CA THR A 199 27.56 -1.81 14.39
C THR A 199 27.42 -3.26 13.95
N ASP A 200 28.53 -3.85 13.49
CA ASP A 200 28.57 -5.28 13.15
C ASP A 200 28.36 -6.17 14.37
N ASP A 201 28.82 -5.75 15.55
CA ASP A 201 28.58 -6.49 16.80
C ASP A 201 27.09 -6.51 17.18
N ILE A 202 26.38 -5.39 17.02
CA ILE A 202 24.94 -5.35 17.24
C ILE A 202 24.22 -6.28 16.27
N PHE A 203 24.63 -6.28 15.00
CA PHE A 203 24.06 -7.20 14.00
C PHE A 203 24.36 -8.68 14.31
N LEU A 204 25.56 -9.03 14.74
CA LEU A 204 25.89 -10.39 15.16
C LEU A 204 25.11 -10.83 16.39
N ASN A 205 24.86 -9.93 17.33
CA ASN A 205 23.96 -10.18 18.46
C ASN A 205 22.52 -10.44 18.00
N PHE A 206 22.05 -9.71 16.99
CA PHE A 206 20.76 -9.97 16.37
C PHE A 206 20.71 -11.35 15.71
N VAL A 207 21.73 -11.73 14.94
CA VAL A 207 21.82 -13.07 14.34
C VAL A 207 21.80 -14.15 15.43
N SER A 208 22.50 -13.93 16.55
CA SER A 208 22.49 -14.86 17.68
C SER A 208 21.11 -14.93 18.35
N PHE A 209 20.41 -13.81 18.46
CA PHE A 209 19.04 -13.77 18.97
C PHE A 209 18.06 -14.58 18.11
N LEU A 210 18.31 -14.70 16.81
CA LEU A 210 17.45 -15.41 15.87
C LEU A 210 17.63 -16.95 15.91
N GLN A 211 18.66 -17.49 16.56
CA GLN A 211 18.97 -18.93 16.53
C GLN A 211 17.81 -19.84 16.95
N ASP A 212 17.01 -19.39 17.93
CA ASP A 212 15.87 -20.14 18.46
C ASP A 212 14.52 -19.57 17.97
N LYS A 213 14.52 -18.74 16.95
CA LYS A 213 13.32 -18.09 16.41
C LYS A 213 12.91 -18.71 15.09
N ASP A 214 11.61 -18.79 14.89
CA ASP A 214 11.04 -19.14 13.59
C ASP A 214 10.93 -17.86 12.74
N TYR A 215 11.76 -17.76 11.70
CA TYR A 215 11.70 -16.73 10.66
C TYR A 215 11.70 -17.33 9.25
N GLU A 216 11.20 -18.57 9.14
CA GLU A 216 11.09 -19.24 7.85
C GLU A 216 10.15 -18.49 6.92
N TYR A 217 10.46 -18.51 5.64
CA TYR A 217 9.71 -17.95 4.54
C TYR A 217 9.91 -18.82 3.30
N THR A 218 9.04 -18.71 2.32
CA THR A 218 9.16 -19.41 1.05
C THR A 218 9.51 -18.39 -0.04
N THR A 219 10.56 -18.66 -0.80
CA THR A 219 10.94 -17.78 -1.91
C THR A 219 10.13 -18.13 -3.16
N THR A 220 9.96 -17.17 -4.06
CA THR A 220 9.32 -17.40 -5.37
C THR A 220 10.04 -18.51 -6.16
N THR A 221 11.35 -18.68 -5.96
CA THR A 221 12.13 -19.73 -6.62
C THR A 221 11.81 -21.12 -6.03
N GLU A 222 11.59 -21.22 -4.72
CA GLU A 222 11.12 -22.45 -4.07
C GLU A 222 9.73 -22.83 -4.58
N GLU A 223 8.79 -21.87 -4.63
CA GLU A 223 7.44 -22.11 -5.18
C GLU A 223 7.49 -22.59 -6.63
N ALA A 224 8.28 -21.94 -7.46
CA ALA A 224 8.45 -22.34 -8.85
C ALA A 224 9.05 -23.76 -9.00
N LEU A 225 10.00 -24.13 -8.11
CA LEU A 225 10.57 -25.47 -8.09
C LEU A 225 9.54 -26.52 -7.67
N GLU A 226 8.68 -26.23 -6.70
CA GLU A 226 7.61 -27.16 -6.31
C GLU A 226 6.59 -27.36 -7.44
N ILE A 227 6.15 -26.29 -8.11
CA ILE A 227 5.30 -26.39 -9.29
C ILE A 227 5.98 -27.22 -10.38
N PHE A 228 7.27 -26.99 -10.63
CA PHE A 228 8.04 -27.77 -11.60
C PHE A 228 8.09 -29.26 -11.24
N LYS A 229 8.27 -29.61 -9.98
CA LYS A 229 8.21 -31.00 -9.49
C LYS A 229 6.85 -31.65 -9.78
N GLU A 230 5.76 -30.94 -9.48
CA GLU A 230 4.40 -31.43 -9.75
C GLU A 230 4.21 -31.75 -11.25
N ILE A 231 4.63 -30.82 -12.14
CA ILE A 231 4.54 -31.00 -13.59
C ILE A 231 5.37 -32.23 -14.04
N THR A 232 6.58 -32.42 -13.50
CA THR A 232 7.42 -33.57 -13.90
C THR A 232 6.84 -34.92 -13.47
N VAL A 233 6.02 -34.95 -12.42
CA VAL A 233 5.27 -36.16 -12.01
C VAL A 233 4.14 -36.44 -12.99
N GLU A 234 3.38 -35.40 -13.38
CA GLU A 234 2.28 -35.54 -14.35
C GLU A 234 2.78 -35.98 -15.74
N GLU A 235 3.97 -35.53 -16.15
CA GLU A 235 4.60 -35.87 -17.43
C GLU A 235 5.44 -37.17 -17.35
N GLU A 236 5.46 -37.88 -16.25
CA GLU A 236 6.26 -39.12 -16.03
C GLU A 236 7.77 -38.93 -16.26
N THR A 237 8.30 -37.71 -16.10
CA THR A 237 9.72 -37.36 -16.34
C THR A 237 10.52 -37.20 -15.04
N SER A 238 9.89 -37.38 -13.87
CA SER A 238 10.47 -37.10 -12.55
C SER A 238 11.78 -37.88 -12.27
N GLU A 239 11.91 -39.14 -12.70
CA GLU A 239 13.14 -39.90 -12.55
C GLU A 239 14.29 -39.33 -13.36
N LEU A 240 14.05 -38.94 -14.58
CA LEU A 240 15.04 -38.33 -15.49
C LEU A 240 15.58 -37.00 -14.98
N LEU A 241 14.72 -36.22 -14.32
CA LEU A 241 15.04 -34.87 -13.87
C LEU A 241 15.46 -34.81 -12.38
N SER A 242 15.35 -35.91 -11.63
CA SER A 242 15.58 -35.95 -10.18
C SER A 242 16.91 -35.34 -9.74
N LYS A 243 18.02 -35.67 -10.40
CA LYS A 243 19.35 -35.14 -10.08
C LYS A 243 19.44 -33.63 -10.30
N HIS A 244 18.81 -33.13 -11.34
CA HIS A 244 18.80 -31.68 -11.66
C HIS A 244 17.92 -30.93 -10.68
N ILE A 245 16.78 -31.48 -10.31
CA ILE A 245 15.88 -30.93 -9.30
C ILE A 245 16.59 -30.82 -7.94
N THR A 246 17.29 -31.90 -7.54
CA THR A 246 18.07 -31.87 -6.29
C THR A 246 19.17 -30.81 -6.33
N ALA A 247 19.92 -30.72 -7.43
CA ALA A 247 20.97 -29.71 -7.56
C ALA A 247 20.41 -28.27 -7.50
N ILE A 248 19.27 -28.00 -8.12
CA ILE A 248 18.59 -26.69 -8.05
C ILE A 248 18.13 -26.42 -6.62
N HIS A 249 17.52 -27.40 -5.96
CA HIS A 249 17.08 -27.30 -4.57
C HIS A 249 18.25 -26.96 -3.63
N ASP A 250 19.39 -27.63 -3.79
CA ASP A 250 20.59 -27.38 -2.99
C ASP A 250 21.12 -25.96 -3.18
N VAL A 251 21.11 -25.44 -4.42
CA VAL A 251 21.52 -24.05 -4.69
C VAL A 251 20.58 -23.07 -4.02
N ILE A 252 19.26 -23.27 -4.12
CA ILE A 252 18.25 -22.40 -3.50
C ILE A 252 18.43 -22.41 -1.97
N THR A 253 18.56 -23.58 -1.37
CA THR A 253 18.73 -23.74 0.08
C THR A 253 20.01 -23.09 0.58
N ASN A 254 21.13 -23.27 -0.14
CA ASN A 254 22.41 -22.64 0.22
C ASN A 254 22.33 -21.11 0.10
N ASN A 255 21.66 -20.57 -0.89
CA ASN A 255 21.48 -19.13 -1.02
C ASN A 255 20.64 -18.58 0.15
N LYS A 256 19.52 -19.23 0.45
CA LYS A 256 18.62 -18.87 1.56
C LYS A 256 19.32 -18.90 2.93
N ASN A 257 20.17 -19.86 3.19
CA ASN A 257 20.97 -19.95 4.41
C ASN A 257 21.92 -18.75 4.61
N ASN A 258 22.28 -18.06 3.53
CA ASN A 258 23.12 -16.86 3.55
C ASN A 258 22.33 -15.55 3.50
N ASP A 259 21.01 -15.59 3.41
CA ASP A 259 20.19 -14.38 3.17
C ASP A 259 20.31 -13.34 4.29
N LEU A 260 20.47 -13.72 5.54
CA LEU A 260 20.76 -12.78 6.64
C LEU A 260 22.03 -11.96 6.39
N ILE A 261 23.07 -12.60 5.89
CA ILE A 261 24.36 -11.94 5.63
C ILE A 261 24.27 -11.14 4.31
N ASN A 262 23.67 -11.71 3.29
CA ASN A 262 23.53 -11.08 1.98
C ASN A 262 22.69 -9.79 2.05
N ASN A 263 21.67 -9.77 2.91
CA ASN A 263 20.76 -8.62 3.11
C ASN A 263 21.09 -7.81 4.38
N LYS A 264 22.30 -7.94 4.91
CA LYS A 264 22.74 -7.25 6.13
C LYS A 264 22.53 -5.73 6.09
N SER A 265 22.79 -5.09 4.95
CA SER A 265 22.66 -3.64 4.79
C SER A 265 21.20 -3.16 4.80
N GLU A 266 20.27 -4.02 4.42
CA GLU A 266 18.84 -3.75 4.44
C GLU A 266 18.25 -3.97 5.84
N ILE A 267 18.71 -5.02 6.53
CA ILE A 267 18.23 -5.41 7.86
C ILE A 267 18.73 -4.44 8.95
N LYS A 268 19.92 -3.85 8.77
CA LYS A 268 20.48 -2.79 9.62
C LYS A 268 19.74 -1.47 9.49
#